data_5818362c4413f6bc4fffd0c2d87c2021
#
_entry.id   5818362c4413f6bc4fffd0c2d87c2021
#
_cell.length_a   1.000
_cell.length_b   1.000
_cell.length_c   1.000
_cell.angle_alpha   90.00
_cell.angle_beta   90.00
_cell.angle_gamma   90.00
#
_symmetry.space_group_name_H-M   'P 1'
#
loop_
_entity.id
_entity.type
_entity.pdbx_description
1 polymer ?
#
loop_
_entity_poly.entity_id
_entity_poly.type
_entity_poly.pdbx_seq_one_letter_code
_entity_poly.pdbx_strand_id
1 'polypeptide(L)'
;PFSGMGWGYTGVFATKNGGGFLTERFPDAYKVIWDFRGDVATSRHIPELSYVGIHHPGLMGTAPSKELLAKWTKRETALIETDPYRVPPLALPPLPDSAILGSLKGADFDRVSKEAARTAPPRENGGNQDIKNLTAGSRIFYPVFVPGAKLSFGDLHFSQGDGEITFCGAIERGGFMDLHVD
;
A
#
# COMPACT_ATOMS: atom_id res chain seq x y z
N PRO A 1 5.33 6.69 20.05
CA PRO A 1 6.71 7.09 19.81
C PRO A 1 7.45 5.95 19.13
N PHE A 2 7.95 6.18 17.92
CA PHE A 2 8.82 5.21 17.26
C PHE A 2 10.22 5.38 17.82
N SER A 3 10.47 4.76 18.97
CA SER A 3 11.81 4.72 19.53
C SER A 3 12.52 3.50 18.99
N GLY A 4 13.53 3.68 18.16
CA GLY A 4 14.35 2.54 17.80
C GLY A 4 15.25 2.82 16.61
N MET A 5 16.33 2.09 16.58
CA MET A 5 17.11 1.88 15.38
C MET A 5 16.34 0.92 14.47
N GLY A 6 16.35 1.19 13.19
CA GLY A 6 15.68 0.37 12.20
C GLY A 6 16.12 0.77 10.81
N TRP A 7 15.48 0.20 9.82
CA TRP A 7 15.72 0.57 8.44
C TRP A 7 14.41 0.53 7.64
N GLY A 8 14.43 1.23 6.52
CA GLY A 8 13.37 1.22 5.54
C GLY A 8 13.93 1.31 4.13
N TYR A 9 13.09 1.39 3.15
CA TYR A 9 13.53 1.50 1.77
C TYR A 9 12.58 2.36 0.94
N THR A 10 13.14 2.96 -0.10
CA THR A 10 12.41 3.48 -1.24
C THR A 10 12.73 2.60 -2.44
N GLY A 11 11.74 2.25 -3.25
CA GLY A 11 11.94 1.28 -4.32
C GLY A 11 11.24 1.60 -5.62
N VAL A 12 11.86 1.13 -6.70
CA VAL A 12 11.26 1.06 -8.04
C VAL A 12 10.88 -0.38 -8.30
N PHE A 13 9.64 -0.64 -8.70
CA PHE A 13 9.20 -1.96 -9.11
C PHE A 13 9.68 -2.26 -10.54
N ALA A 14 10.12 -3.48 -10.77
CA ALA A 14 10.44 -3.95 -12.11
C ALA A 14 9.18 -4.05 -13.00
N THR A 15 9.34 -3.82 -14.30
CA THR A 15 8.26 -3.98 -15.29
C THR A 15 7.57 -5.34 -15.19
N LYS A 16 8.34 -6.42 -15.02
CA LYS A 16 7.81 -7.79 -14.84
C LYS A 16 6.91 -7.99 -13.62
N ASN A 17 6.99 -7.09 -12.64
CA ASN A 17 6.20 -7.13 -11.41
C ASN A 17 5.04 -6.12 -11.44
N GLY A 18 4.70 -5.58 -12.60
CA GLY A 18 3.65 -4.60 -12.79
C GLY A 18 4.15 -3.16 -12.90
N GLY A 19 5.36 -2.90 -12.41
CA GLY A 19 5.99 -1.60 -12.51
C GLY A 19 5.20 -0.43 -11.92
N GLY A 20 5.75 0.76 -12.07
CA GLY A 20 5.13 2.04 -11.78
C GLY A 20 5.27 2.98 -12.98
N PHE A 21 5.10 4.27 -12.77
CA PHE A 21 5.18 5.27 -13.85
C PHE A 21 6.58 5.45 -14.44
N LEU A 22 7.62 4.96 -13.76
CA LEU A 22 9.02 5.12 -14.19
C LEU A 22 9.60 3.89 -14.90
N THR A 23 8.80 2.87 -15.21
CA THR A 23 9.28 1.60 -15.78
C THR A 23 9.96 1.74 -17.14
N GLU A 24 9.61 2.74 -17.93
CA GLU A 24 10.30 3.03 -19.20
C GLU A 24 11.77 3.43 -19.01
N ARG A 25 12.09 4.06 -17.87
CA ARG A 25 13.45 4.50 -17.52
C ARG A 25 14.15 3.54 -16.58
N PHE A 26 13.39 2.85 -15.74
CA PHE A 26 13.88 1.92 -14.73
C PHE A 26 13.15 0.58 -14.86
N PRO A 27 13.50 -0.24 -15.87
CA PRO A 27 12.80 -1.51 -16.14
C PRO A 27 13.06 -2.56 -15.07
N ASP A 28 14.16 -2.45 -14.33
CA ASP A 28 14.55 -3.37 -13.26
C ASP A 28 14.21 -2.81 -11.88
N ALA A 29 14.04 -3.74 -10.93
CA ALA A 29 13.83 -3.36 -9.54
C ALA A 29 15.05 -2.68 -8.95
N TYR A 30 14.83 -1.61 -8.20
CA TYR A 30 15.88 -0.85 -7.53
C TYR A 30 15.45 -0.50 -6.11
N LYS A 31 16.40 -0.49 -5.17
CA LYS A 31 16.13 -0.08 -3.77
C LYS A 31 17.17 0.89 -3.27
N VAL A 32 16.70 1.93 -2.60
CA VAL A 32 17.49 2.82 -1.74
C VAL A 32 17.17 2.45 -0.29
N ILE A 33 18.18 2.16 0.48
CA ILE A 33 18.04 1.77 1.89
C ILE A 33 18.28 2.99 2.78
N TRP A 34 17.42 3.12 3.80
CA TRP A 34 17.46 4.18 4.78
C TRP A 34 17.64 3.61 6.17
N ASP A 35 18.57 4.15 6.94
CA ASP A 35 18.74 3.84 8.37
C ASP A 35 18.01 4.86 9.23
N PHE A 36 17.30 4.37 10.24
CA PHE A 36 16.54 5.21 11.16
C PHE A 36 17.28 5.41 12.48
N ARG A 37 17.30 6.65 12.95
CA ARG A 37 17.72 7.03 14.31
C ARG A 37 16.71 8.03 14.87
N GLY A 38 15.82 7.57 15.76
CA GLY A 38 14.67 8.38 16.19
C GLY A 38 13.81 8.78 14.99
N ASP A 39 13.58 10.06 14.85
CA ASP A 39 12.76 10.65 13.78
C ASP A 39 13.58 11.08 12.55
N VAL A 40 14.78 10.54 12.36
CA VAL A 40 15.62 10.86 11.20
C VAL A 40 15.95 9.59 10.43
N ALA A 41 15.71 9.62 9.12
CA ALA A 41 16.16 8.62 8.16
C ALA A 41 17.37 9.14 7.38
N THR A 42 18.43 8.37 7.28
CA THR A 42 19.64 8.70 6.50
C THR A 42 19.85 7.64 5.42
N SER A 43 20.12 8.08 4.20
CA SER A 43 20.39 7.19 3.09
C SER A 43 21.73 6.47 3.26
N ARG A 44 21.74 5.14 3.03
CA ARG A 44 23.01 4.39 2.93
C ARG A 44 23.78 4.67 1.65
N HIS A 45 23.10 5.14 0.61
CA HIS A 45 23.70 5.37 -0.71
C HIS A 45 24.23 6.80 -0.85
N ILE A 46 23.59 7.74 -0.14
CA ILE A 46 23.97 9.17 -0.12
C ILE A 46 23.94 9.62 1.34
N PRO A 47 25.03 9.43 2.10
CA PRO A 47 25.03 9.66 3.55
C PRO A 47 24.71 11.11 3.98
N GLU A 48 24.89 12.07 3.09
CA GLU A 48 24.55 13.47 3.31
C GLU A 48 23.03 13.72 3.23
N LEU A 49 22.27 12.76 2.68
CA LEU A 49 20.83 12.88 2.50
C LEU A 49 20.09 12.31 3.71
N SER A 50 19.37 13.17 4.41
CA SER A 50 18.56 12.81 5.56
C SER A 50 17.19 13.46 5.50
N TYR A 51 16.17 12.77 6.05
CA TYR A 51 14.81 13.28 6.18
C TYR A 51 14.31 13.12 7.61
N VAL A 52 13.52 14.09 8.05
CA VAL A 52 12.75 13.98 9.30
C VAL A 52 11.45 13.20 8.99
N GLY A 53 11.09 12.30 9.90
CA GLY A 53 9.89 11.48 9.76
C GLY A 53 8.59 12.27 9.81
N ILE A 54 7.66 11.93 8.92
CA ILE A 54 6.27 12.40 8.92
C ILE A 54 5.34 11.19 9.12
N HIS A 55 5.71 10.24 9.91
CA HIS A 55 5.08 8.94 10.10
C HIS A 55 3.58 8.91 9.82
N HIS A 56 3.15 8.07 8.89
CA HIS A 56 1.75 7.91 8.50
C HIS A 56 1.53 6.52 7.91
N PRO A 57 0.29 6.01 7.90
CA PRO A 57 -0.04 4.83 7.09
C PRO A 57 -0.17 5.22 5.62
N GLY A 58 0.32 4.39 4.72
CA GLY A 58 -0.04 4.43 3.32
C GLY A 58 -1.40 3.81 3.10
N LEU A 59 -1.68 2.69 3.79
CA LEU A 59 -2.90 1.92 3.63
C LEU A 59 -3.75 1.92 4.90
N MET A 60 -5.02 2.34 4.77
CA MET A 60 -6.03 2.20 5.81
C MET A 60 -7.43 2.18 5.20
N GLY A 61 -8.32 1.33 5.71
CA GLY A 61 -9.70 1.30 5.22
C GLY A 61 -10.56 0.23 5.87
N THR A 62 -11.84 0.21 5.46
CA THR A 62 -12.85 -0.75 5.91
C THR A 62 -13.03 -1.88 4.90
N ALA A 63 -13.65 -2.98 5.29
CA ALA A 63 -13.94 -4.06 4.36
C ALA A 63 -15.05 -3.66 3.35
N PRO A 64 -14.91 -4.01 2.07
CA PRO A 64 -15.99 -3.83 1.10
C PRO A 64 -17.11 -4.85 1.31
N SER A 65 -18.32 -4.51 0.87
CA SER A 65 -19.36 -5.54 0.67
C SER A 65 -19.05 -6.38 -0.58
N LYS A 66 -19.71 -7.54 -0.72
CA LYS A 66 -19.56 -8.39 -1.92
C LYS A 66 -20.00 -7.66 -3.20
N GLU A 67 -21.06 -6.87 -3.12
CA GLU A 67 -21.57 -6.06 -4.22
C GLU A 67 -20.55 -4.99 -4.64
N LEU A 68 -19.94 -4.32 -3.67
CA LEU A 68 -18.91 -3.32 -3.91
C LEU A 68 -17.67 -3.95 -4.54
N LEU A 69 -17.25 -5.11 -4.03
CA LEU A 69 -16.12 -5.86 -4.60
C LEU A 69 -16.36 -6.26 -6.05
N ALA A 70 -17.56 -6.76 -6.37
CA ALA A 70 -17.93 -7.10 -7.74
C ALA A 70 -17.92 -5.86 -8.67
N LYS A 71 -18.40 -4.72 -8.16
CA LYS A 71 -18.34 -3.44 -8.89
C LYS A 71 -16.90 -3.00 -9.16
N TRP A 72 -16.00 -3.14 -8.21
CA TRP A 72 -14.59 -2.82 -8.39
C TRP A 72 -13.95 -3.71 -9.44
N THR A 73 -14.16 -5.03 -9.36
CA THR A 73 -13.63 -5.98 -10.32
C THR A 73 -14.05 -5.62 -11.74
N LYS A 74 -15.34 -5.33 -11.95
CA LYS A 74 -15.87 -4.93 -13.26
C LYS A 74 -15.24 -3.62 -13.76
N ARG A 75 -15.17 -2.60 -12.89
CA ARG A 75 -14.60 -1.28 -13.22
C ARG A 75 -13.12 -1.36 -13.56
N GLU A 76 -12.35 -2.09 -12.77
CA GLU A 76 -10.91 -2.20 -12.95
C GLU A 76 -10.56 -3.05 -14.17
N THR A 77 -11.31 -4.11 -14.45
CA THR A 77 -11.16 -4.88 -15.69
C THR A 77 -11.42 -4.00 -16.91
N ALA A 78 -12.51 -3.25 -16.92
CA ALA A 78 -12.83 -2.33 -18.02
C ALA A 78 -11.75 -1.24 -18.19
N LEU A 79 -11.15 -0.77 -17.10
CA LEU A 79 -10.07 0.21 -17.18
C LEU A 79 -8.83 -0.35 -17.89
N ILE A 80 -8.47 -1.60 -17.62
CA ILE A 80 -7.34 -2.26 -18.30
C ILE A 80 -7.62 -2.43 -19.79
N GLU A 81 -8.86 -2.74 -20.17
CA GLU A 81 -9.27 -2.91 -21.57
C GLU A 81 -9.15 -1.60 -22.37
N THR A 82 -9.20 -0.43 -21.71
CA THR A 82 -9.05 0.86 -22.40
C THR A 82 -7.65 1.08 -22.97
N ASP A 83 -6.62 0.62 -22.27
CA ASP A 83 -5.23 0.67 -22.72
C ASP A 83 -4.40 -0.43 -22.03
N PRO A 84 -4.39 -1.66 -22.58
CA PRO A 84 -3.68 -2.80 -21.98
C PRO A 84 -2.17 -2.59 -21.85
N TYR A 85 -1.61 -1.65 -22.58
CA TYR A 85 -0.17 -1.36 -22.55
C TYR A 85 0.24 -0.36 -21.47
N ARG A 86 -0.67 0.54 -21.08
CA ARG A 86 -0.38 1.64 -20.14
C ARG A 86 -1.03 1.47 -18.79
N VAL A 87 -2.17 0.78 -18.71
CA VAL A 87 -2.82 0.52 -17.44
C VAL A 87 -2.03 -0.55 -16.68
N PRO A 88 -1.52 -0.25 -15.49
CA PRO A 88 -0.72 -1.21 -14.73
C PRO A 88 -1.51 -2.49 -14.41
N PRO A 89 -0.90 -3.68 -14.52
CA PRO A 89 -1.52 -4.95 -14.13
C PRO A 89 -2.01 -5.00 -12.67
N LEU A 90 -1.53 -4.08 -11.85
CA LEU A 90 -1.95 -3.92 -10.45
C LEU A 90 -3.46 -3.62 -10.28
N ALA A 91 -4.11 -3.08 -11.31
CA ALA A 91 -5.56 -2.90 -11.31
C ALA A 91 -6.35 -4.21 -11.51
N LEU A 92 -5.71 -5.30 -11.94
CA LEU A 92 -6.36 -6.61 -12.06
C LEU A 92 -6.82 -7.15 -10.70
N PRO A 93 -7.91 -7.94 -10.66
CA PRO A 93 -8.26 -8.72 -9.49
C PRO A 93 -7.09 -9.60 -9.03
N PRO A 94 -6.99 -9.91 -7.73
CA PRO A 94 -5.92 -10.77 -7.25
C PRO A 94 -6.05 -12.18 -7.85
N LEU A 95 -4.92 -12.79 -8.15
CA LEU A 95 -4.87 -14.20 -8.49
C LEU A 95 -5.05 -15.03 -7.21
N PRO A 96 -5.98 -15.98 -7.14
CA PRO A 96 -6.19 -16.80 -5.94
C PRO A 96 -4.91 -17.48 -5.45
N ASP A 97 -4.09 -17.97 -6.37
CA ASP A 97 -2.84 -18.67 -6.06
C ASP A 97 -1.77 -17.78 -5.39
N SER A 98 -1.89 -16.47 -5.51
CA SER A 98 -0.99 -15.50 -4.90
C SER A 98 -1.59 -14.82 -3.66
N ALA A 99 -2.79 -15.18 -3.24
CA ALA A 99 -3.43 -14.61 -2.06
C ALA A 99 -2.69 -15.01 -0.78
N ILE A 100 -2.42 -14.04 0.09
CA ILE A 100 -1.82 -14.28 1.41
C ILE A 100 -2.94 -14.18 2.44
N LEU A 101 -3.40 -15.33 2.94
CA LEU A 101 -4.55 -15.44 3.82
C LEU A 101 -4.20 -16.00 5.20
N GLY A 102 -3.01 -15.67 5.70
CA GLY A 102 -2.54 -16.10 7.01
C GLY A 102 -2.42 -17.62 7.11
N SER A 103 -3.12 -18.20 8.08
CA SER A 103 -3.09 -19.65 8.33
C SER A 103 -4.15 -20.45 7.58
N LEU A 104 -5.00 -19.83 6.79
CA LEU A 104 -6.06 -20.52 6.03
C LEU A 104 -5.46 -21.51 5.03
N LYS A 105 -6.07 -22.70 4.93
CA LYS A 105 -5.67 -23.77 4.01
C LYS A 105 -6.88 -24.54 3.49
N GLY A 106 -6.69 -25.29 2.40
CA GLY A 106 -7.72 -26.15 1.81
C GLY A 106 -8.95 -25.37 1.39
N ALA A 107 -10.15 -25.91 1.63
CA ALA A 107 -11.42 -25.35 1.16
C ALA A 107 -11.68 -23.91 1.65
N ASP A 108 -11.25 -23.55 2.85
CA ASP A 108 -11.38 -22.16 3.35
C ASP A 108 -10.45 -21.22 2.62
N PHE A 109 -9.21 -21.61 2.33
CA PHE A 109 -8.32 -20.84 1.49
C PHE A 109 -8.91 -20.65 0.10
N ASP A 110 -9.37 -21.72 -0.54
CA ASP A 110 -9.94 -21.70 -1.89
C ASP A 110 -11.17 -20.80 -2.00
N ARG A 111 -11.99 -20.77 -0.96
CA ARG A 111 -13.17 -19.91 -0.89
C ARG A 111 -12.79 -18.43 -0.70
N VAL A 112 -11.94 -18.16 0.31
CA VAL A 112 -11.62 -16.78 0.70
C VAL A 112 -10.71 -16.11 -0.33
N SER A 113 -9.78 -16.83 -0.96
CA SER A 113 -8.90 -16.29 -1.99
C SER A 113 -9.65 -15.75 -3.20
N LYS A 114 -10.80 -16.35 -3.53
CA LYS A 114 -11.67 -15.88 -4.63
C LYS A 114 -12.45 -14.61 -4.31
N GLU A 115 -12.60 -14.30 -3.02
CA GLU A 115 -13.29 -13.10 -2.53
C GLU A 115 -12.30 -11.98 -2.13
N ALA A 116 -11.00 -12.22 -2.25
CA ALA A 116 -9.99 -11.25 -1.88
C ALA A 116 -9.98 -10.05 -2.84
N ALA A 117 -9.63 -8.89 -2.29
CA ALA A 117 -9.37 -7.68 -3.07
C ALA A 117 -7.90 -7.26 -2.89
N ARG A 118 -7.26 -6.82 -3.95
CA ARG A 118 -5.95 -6.19 -3.83
C ARG A 118 -6.09 -4.82 -3.17
N THR A 119 -5.09 -4.48 -2.38
CA THR A 119 -5.07 -3.23 -1.61
C THR A 119 -4.32 -2.10 -2.33
N ALA A 120 -3.55 -2.41 -3.39
CA ALA A 120 -2.77 -1.41 -4.11
C ALA A 120 -3.59 -0.22 -4.65
N PRO A 121 -4.72 -0.39 -5.35
CA PRO A 121 -5.56 0.75 -5.72
C PRO A 121 -6.38 1.27 -4.52
N PRO A 122 -6.40 2.58 -4.26
CA PRO A 122 -7.36 3.17 -3.34
C PRO A 122 -8.78 3.08 -3.91
N ARG A 123 -9.77 2.91 -3.04
CA ARG A 123 -11.18 2.75 -3.44
C ARG A 123 -12.12 3.43 -2.45
N GLU A 124 -13.43 3.27 -2.64
CA GLU A 124 -14.46 3.91 -1.82
C GLU A 124 -14.36 3.58 -0.32
N ASN A 125 -13.75 2.45 0.03
CA ASN A 125 -13.54 2.02 1.42
C ASN A 125 -12.27 2.57 2.07
N GLY A 126 -11.48 3.38 1.38
CA GLY A 126 -10.12 3.77 1.74
C GLY A 126 -9.09 2.98 0.93
N GLY A 127 -8.31 2.14 1.57
CA GLY A 127 -7.26 1.35 0.95
C GLY A 127 -5.93 2.08 0.87
N ASN A 128 -5.20 1.91 -0.22
CA ASN A 128 -3.87 2.47 -0.41
C ASN A 128 -3.95 3.96 -0.80
N GLN A 129 -4.00 4.83 0.18
CA GLN A 129 -4.27 6.26 0.00
C GLN A 129 -3.01 7.11 -0.10
N ASP A 130 -1.92 6.68 0.52
CA ASP A 130 -0.61 7.34 0.52
C ASP A 130 -0.68 8.84 0.85
N ILE A 131 -1.44 9.16 1.92
CA ILE A 131 -1.68 10.53 2.36
C ILE A 131 -0.75 10.87 3.52
N LYS A 132 0.33 11.58 3.27
CA LYS A 132 1.30 11.98 4.31
C LYS A 132 0.70 12.80 5.45
N ASN A 133 -0.46 13.42 5.24
CA ASN A 133 -1.13 14.24 6.25
C ASN A 133 -1.88 13.41 7.29
N LEU A 134 -1.98 12.08 7.12
CA LEU A 134 -2.53 11.16 8.14
C LEU A 134 -1.52 10.87 9.25
N THR A 135 -0.93 11.92 9.80
CA THR A 135 0.03 11.84 10.91
C THR A 135 -0.67 11.73 12.26
N ALA A 136 0.12 11.59 13.33
CA ALA A 136 -0.40 11.56 14.70
C ALA A 136 -1.31 12.75 14.99
N GLY A 137 -2.49 12.48 15.55
CA GLY A 137 -3.51 13.51 15.88
C GLY A 137 -4.48 13.82 14.74
N SER A 138 -4.29 13.26 13.54
CA SER A 138 -5.27 13.40 12.45
C SER A 138 -6.52 12.55 12.71
N ARG A 139 -7.62 12.94 12.10
CA ARG A 139 -8.90 12.22 12.14
C ARG A 139 -9.33 11.91 10.70
N ILE A 140 -9.75 10.67 10.44
CA ILE A 140 -10.25 10.23 9.16
C ILE A 140 -11.59 9.53 9.33
N PHE A 141 -12.47 9.66 8.34
CA PHE A 141 -13.78 9.03 8.31
C PHE A 141 -13.87 8.10 7.10
N TYR A 142 -14.23 6.85 7.37
CA TYR A 142 -14.45 5.86 6.32
C TYR A 142 -15.90 5.43 6.27
N PRO A 143 -16.47 5.18 5.07
CA PRO A 143 -17.78 4.56 4.96
C PRO A 143 -17.72 3.12 5.46
N VAL A 144 -18.81 2.67 6.07
CA VAL A 144 -18.98 1.30 6.58
C VAL A 144 -19.88 0.52 5.64
N PHE A 145 -19.32 -0.48 4.95
CA PHE A 145 -20.04 -1.29 3.97
C PHE A 145 -20.51 -2.64 4.53
N VAL A 146 -19.95 -3.08 5.65
CA VAL A 146 -20.31 -4.34 6.32
C VAL A 146 -20.37 -4.15 7.84
N PRO A 147 -21.18 -4.93 8.55
CA PRO A 147 -21.26 -4.84 10.01
C PRO A 147 -19.90 -5.00 10.68
N GLY A 148 -19.60 -4.07 11.60
CA GLY A 148 -18.32 -4.03 12.31
C GLY A 148 -17.16 -3.47 11.50
N ALA A 149 -17.42 -2.83 10.37
CA ALA A 149 -16.47 -2.13 9.48
C ALA A 149 -15.26 -2.97 9.04
N LYS A 150 -14.68 -3.81 9.91
CA LYS A 150 -13.49 -4.64 9.66
C LYS A 150 -12.30 -3.78 9.21
N LEU A 151 -11.91 -2.82 10.06
CA LEU A 151 -10.79 -1.94 9.80
C LEU A 151 -9.51 -2.74 9.53
N SER A 152 -8.79 -2.33 8.51
CA SER A 152 -7.46 -2.82 8.15
C SER A 152 -6.52 -1.65 7.92
N PHE A 153 -5.25 -1.84 8.25
CA PHE A 153 -4.19 -0.87 7.97
C PHE A 153 -2.86 -1.57 7.71
N GLY A 154 -1.96 -0.88 7.06
CA GLY A 154 -0.63 -1.39 6.73
C GLY A 154 0.16 -0.33 5.99
N ASP A 155 1.22 -0.78 5.29
CA ASP A 155 1.99 0.08 4.41
C ASP A 155 2.45 1.36 5.12
N LEU A 156 3.22 1.17 6.21
CA LEU A 156 3.63 2.29 7.03
C LEU A 156 4.82 3.03 6.40
N HIS A 157 4.68 4.33 6.30
CA HIS A 157 5.69 5.23 5.75
C HIS A 157 6.40 6.01 6.85
N PHE A 158 7.73 6.09 6.75
CA PHE A 158 8.51 7.00 7.60
C PHE A 158 8.37 8.44 7.14
N SER A 159 8.38 8.66 5.85
CA SER A 159 8.21 9.96 5.19
C SER A 159 7.78 9.77 3.75
N GLN A 160 7.16 10.78 3.17
CA GLN A 160 6.70 10.78 1.78
C GLN A 160 6.72 12.20 1.23
N GLY A 161 7.12 12.35 -0.03
CA GLY A 161 7.15 13.64 -0.72
C GLY A 161 5.91 13.96 -1.55
N ASP A 162 4.87 13.12 -1.51
CA ASP A 162 3.72 13.05 -2.41
C ASP A 162 4.05 12.54 -3.81
N GLY A 163 3.05 12.01 -4.50
CA GLY A 163 3.16 11.46 -5.85
C GLY A 163 3.65 10.03 -5.93
N GLU A 164 4.52 9.60 -5.05
CA GLU A 164 5.03 8.21 -4.92
C GLU A 164 5.32 7.49 -6.24
N ILE A 165 5.91 8.21 -7.18
CA ILE A 165 6.02 7.85 -8.61
C ILE A 165 6.83 6.58 -8.91
N THR A 166 7.61 6.10 -7.96
CA THR A 166 8.41 4.86 -8.10
C THR A 166 7.65 3.60 -7.69
N PHE A 167 6.43 3.74 -7.20
CA PHE A 167 5.54 2.76 -6.59
C PHE A 167 5.80 2.53 -5.09
N CYS A 168 7.00 2.17 -4.66
CA CYS A 168 7.43 2.26 -3.26
C CYS A 168 8.18 3.58 -3.06
N GLY A 169 7.51 4.70 -3.33
CA GLY A 169 8.12 6.03 -3.42
C GLY A 169 8.21 6.79 -2.12
N ALA A 170 7.62 6.27 -1.05
CA ALA A 170 7.83 6.71 0.31
C ALA A 170 9.11 6.08 0.90
N ILE A 171 9.37 6.31 2.18
CA ILE A 171 10.32 5.48 2.93
C ILE A 171 9.50 4.41 3.65
N GLU A 172 9.38 3.26 3.01
CA GLU A 172 8.63 2.09 3.45
C GLU A 172 9.24 1.49 4.71
N ARG A 173 8.41 1.17 5.70
CA ARG A 173 8.89 0.59 6.96
C ARG A 173 7.85 -0.28 7.65
N GLY A 174 8.30 -1.15 8.54
CA GLY A 174 7.45 -1.77 9.56
C GLY A 174 7.25 -0.84 10.75
N GLY A 175 6.20 -1.07 11.54
CA GLY A 175 5.92 -0.28 12.73
C GLY A 175 4.64 -0.67 13.45
N PHE A 176 4.26 0.17 14.41
CA PHE A 176 3.02 0.06 15.18
C PHE A 176 2.23 1.34 15.03
N MET A 177 0.92 1.24 15.14
CA MET A 177 0.03 2.39 15.06
C MET A 177 -1.01 2.31 16.18
N ASP A 178 -1.11 3.40 16.94
CA ASP A 178 -2.14 3.58 17.96
C ASP A 178 -3.35 4.26 17.32
N LEU A 179 -4.50 3.62 17.39
CA LEU A 179 -5.75 4.11 16.82
C LEU A 179 -6.81 4.26 17.89
N HIS A 180 -7.57 5.34 17.81
CA HIS A 180 -8.85 5.47 18.48
C HIS A 180 -9.96 5.33 17.43
N VAL A 181 -10.93 4.47 17.69
CA VAL A 181 -12.05 4.19 16.78
C VAL A 181 -13.34 4.54 17.49
N ASP A 182 -14.14 5.43 16.90
CA ASP A 182 -15.45 5.85 17.37
C ASP A 182 -16.58 5.14 16.58
#